data_c2719e964f88ce902302a0094d33f2bb
#
_entry.id   c2719e964f88ce902302a0094d33f2bb
#
_cell.length_a   1.000
_cell.length_b   1.000
_cell.length_c   1.000
_cell.angle_alpha   90.00
_cell.angle_beta   90.00
_cell.angle_gamma   90.00
#
_symmetry.space_group_name_H-M   'P 1'
#
loop_
_entity.id
_entity.type
_entity.pdbx_description
1 polymer ?
#
loop_
_entity_poly.entity_id
_entity_poly.type
_entity_poly.pdbx_seq_one_letter_code
_entity_poly.pdbx_strand_id
1 'polypeptide(L)'
;MENLVLNELRKKSEALGFHNLGIVEVPLELRRDYYNQWIKSGHQGTMDWMERNNDRRLNPEKLLPEAKTILVFAMNYYQPDPKRGYRIAKYALGKDYHALIYKRLKKLCRFLKENCGSDQRPYVDTGPVLEKPIAEAAGLGWQGKSTILVEKHRGTWSFLGTIVTTEAFVSSKKGNDHCGTCTQCIDCCPTKAITAPYQLDASKCIAYLTIEHKGAIPHQYREAVGNRIFGCDTCLDVCPWNKWAKITREGHFKALDLPNLTDILDWDEGKFNKHLSGSPIKRLKLNRLKRNAALVLGNIGTLEDLPTLKRVEASEDPILKEQAQWSINAIKSREKDFF
;
A
#
# COMPACT_ATOMS: atom_id res chain seq x y z
N MET A 1 -19.93 -8.14 -31.46
CA MET A 1 -18.46 -8.40 -31.27
C MET A 1 -17.96 -7.90 -29.94
N GLU A 2 -18.25 -6.67 -29.54
CA GLU A 2 -17.78 -6.05 -28.27
C GLU A 2 -18.09 -6.89 -27.02
N ASN A 3 -19.33 -7.39 -26.88
CA ASN A 3 -19.72 -8.26 -25.76
C ASN A 3 -18.95 -9.59 -25.73
N LEU A 4 -18.54 -10.14 -26.86
CA LEU A 4 -17.78 -11.38 -26.89
C LEU A 4 -16.35 -11.16 -26.46
N VAL A 5 -15.67 -10.10 -26.92
CA VAL A 5 -14.30 -9.76 -26.50
C VAL A 5 -14.26 -9.45 -25.01
N LEU A 6 -15.22 -8.67 -24.49
CA LEU A 6 -15.28 -8.35 -23.07
C LEU A 6 -15.51 -9.59 -22.19
N ASN A 7 -16.37 -10.51 -22.61
CA ASN A 7 -16.61 -11.76 -21.88
C ASN A 7 -15.36 -12.65 -21.84
N GLU A 8 -14.64 -12.75 -22.95
CA GLU A 8 -13.37 -13.49 -23.01
C GLU A 8 -12.28 -12.80 -22.18
N LEU A 9 -12.23 -11.47 -22.20
CA LEU A 9 -11.32 -10.69 -21.35
C LEU A 9 -11.57 -10.96 -19.86
N ARG A 10 -12.85 -11.01 -19.44
CA ARG A 10 -13.23 -11.37 -18.05
C ARG A 10 -12.75 -12.76 -17.69
N LYS A 11 -13.03 -13.78 -18.51
CA LYS A 11 -12.56 -15.15 -18.27
C LYS A 11 -11.03 -15.23 -18.17
N LYS A 12 -10.31 -14.55 -19.08
CA LYS A 12 -8.84 -14.50 -19.06
C LYS A 12 -8.31 -13.78 -17.81
N SER A 13 -8.96 -12.70 -17.39
CA SER A 13 -8.54 -11.98 -16.17
C SER A 13 -8.74 -12.85 -14.92
N GLU A 14 -9.84 -13.59 -14.81
CA GLU A 14 -10.08 -14.54 -13.72
C GLU A 14 -9.05 -15.67 -13.71
N ALA A 15 -8.74 -16.25 -14.88
CA ALA A 15 -7.68 -17.26 -15.02
C ALA A 15 -6.28 -16.74 -14.62
N LEU A 16 -6.07 -15.42 -14.73
CA LEU A 16 -4.86 -14.74 -14.27
C LEU A 16 -4.92 -14.31 -12.80
N GLY A 17 -5.98 -14.68 -12.06
CA GLY A 17 -6.12 -14.43 -10.62
C GLY A 17 -6.71 -13.06 -10.27
N PHE A 18 -7.19 -12.28 -11.23
CA PHE A 18 -8.00 -11.09 -10.93
C PHE A 18 -9.41 -11.55 -10.59
N HIS A 19 -9.99 -11.02 -9.52
CA HIS A 19 -11.32 -11.41 -9.09
C HIS A 19 -12.41 -10.43 -9.53
N ASN A 20 -12.02 -9.26 -10.04
CA ASN A 20 -12.95 -8.25 -10.50
C ASN A 20 -12.34 -7.43 -11.65
N LEU A 21 -13.20 -6.97 -12.55
CA LEU A 21 -12.91 -6.08 -13.67
C LEU A 21 -13.98 -5.01 -13.78
N GLY A 22 -13.58 -3.77 -13.60
CA GLY A 22 -14.39 -2.59 -13.86
C GLY A 22 -13.91 -1.83 -15.11
N ILE A 23 -14.79 -1.04 -15.67
CA ILE A 23 -14.59 -0.29 -16.91
C ILE A 23 -15.05 1.14 -16.68
N VAL A 24 -14.26 2.12 -17.12
CA VAL A 24 -14.68 3.52 -17.14
C VAL A 24 -14.19 4.21 -18.40
N GLU A 25 -15.06 4.98 -19.00
CA GLU A 25 -14.74 5.81 -20.17
C GLU A 25 -13.90 7.03 -19.78
N VAL A 26 -13.10 7.55 -20.70
CA VAL A 26 -12.38 8.81 -20.56
C VAL A 26 -12.90 9.80 -21.62
N PRO A 27 -12.87 11.13 -21.33
CA PRO A 27 -12.29 11.79 -20.16
C PRO A 27 -13.07 11.50 -18.87
N LEU A 28 -12.37 11.52 -17.74
CA LEU A 28 -12.90 11.17 -16.43
C LEU A 28 -12.65 12.31 -15.42
N GLU A 29 -13.72 12.79 -14.79
CA GLU A 29 -13.60 13.71 -13.67
C GLU A 29 -13.14 12.93 -12.41
N LEU A 30 -11.89 13.10 -12.07
CA LEU A 30 -11.32 12.66 -10.80
C LEU A 30 -11.48 13.78 -9.77
N ARG A 31 -11.39 13.46 -8.49
CA ARG A 31 -11.46 14.42 -7.38
C ARG A 31 -10.33 15.47 -7.44
N ARG A 32 -10.28 16.24 -8.53
CA ARG A 32 -9.20 17.19 -8.88
C ARG A 32 -8.95 18.22 -7.80
N ASP A 33 -10.01 18.90 -7.33
CA ASP A 33 -9.88 19.96 -6.32
C ASP A 33 -9.36 19.40 -5.00
N TYR A 34 -9.86 18.23 -4.60
CA TYR A 34 -9.38 17.53 -3.41
C TYR A 34 -7.88 17.19 -3.54
N TYR A 35 -7.45 16.62 -4.67
CA TYR A 35 -6.05 16.27 -4.88
C TYR A 35 -5.13 17.48 -4.87
N ASN A 36 -5.51 18.54 -5.56
CA ASN A 36 -4.75 19.80 -5.60
C ASN A 36 -4.66 20.44 -4.22
N GLN A 37 -5.77 20.47 -3.48
CA GLN A 37 -5.78 20.98 -2.10
C GLN A 37 -4.90 20.13 -1.18
N TRP A 38 -4.93 18.81 -1.31
CA TRP A 38 -4.11 17.88 -0.54
C TRP A 38 -2.61 18.11 -0.77
N ILE A 39 -2.18 18.31 -2.03
CA ILE A 39 -0.80 18.67 -2.38
C ILE A 39 -0.46 20.04 -1.80
N LYS A 40 -1.31 21.06 -2.02
CA LYS A 40 -1.09 22.42 -1.52
C LYS A 40 -0.94 22.48 0.00
N SER A 41 -1.64 21.62 0.71
CA SER A 41 -1.56 21.52 2.18
C SER A 41 -0.31 20.76 2.68
N GLY A 42 0.55 20.24 1.81
CA GLY A 42 1.74 19.47 2.18
C GLY A 42 1.42 18.09 2.77
N HIS A 43 0.19 17.62 2.63
CA HIS A 43 -0.26 16.35 3.21
C HIS A 43 0.42 15.11 2.60
N GLN A 44 1.12 15.25 1.46
CA GLN A 44 1.94 14.20 0.86
C GLN A 44 3.26 13.96 1.63
N GLY A 45 3.63 14.85 2.57
CA GLY A 45 4.93 14.79 3.23
C GLY A 45 6.08 14.93 2.22
N THR A 46 7.09 14.07 2.30
CA THR A 46 8.26 14.08 1.40
C THR A 46 8.06 13.24 0.12
N MET A 47 6.82 12.92 -0.25
CA MET A 47 6.50 12.20 -1.47
C MET A 47 6.35 13.15 -2.67
N ASP A 48 7.42 13.88 -3.03
CA ASP A 48 7.44 14.89 -4.12
C ASP A 48 7.01 14.31 -5.47
N TRP A 49 7.13 12.99 -5.64
CA TRP A 49 6.65 12.29 -6.83
C TRP A 49 5.14 12.33 -6.99
N MET A 50 4.39 12.61 -5.94
CA MET A 50 2.93 12.81 -6.03
C MET A 50 2.60 14.09 -6.80
N GLU A 51 3.36 15.15 -6.62
CA GLU A 51 3.19 16.41 -7.34
C GLU A 51 3.67 16.31 -8.81
N ARG A 52 4.75 15.56 -9.03
CA ARG A 52 5.25 15.31 -10.38
C ARG A 52 4.21 14.59 -11.23
N ASN A 53 4.09 15.00 -12.48
CA ASN A 53 3.09 14.47 -13.44
C ASN A 53 1.63 14.67 -12.99
N ASN A 54 1.34 15.71 -12.20
CA ASN A 54 -0.01 16.04 -11.73
C ASN A 54 -1.01 16.11 -12.89
N ASP A 55 -0.64 16.75 -14.00
CA ASP A 55 -1.47 16.84 -15.19
C ASP A 55 -1.90 15.46 -15.73
N ARG A 56 -0.97 14.49 -15.83
CA ARG A 56 -1.30 13.12 -16.27
C ARG A 56 -2.12 12.36 -15.24
N ARG A 57 -1.90 12.60 -13.94
CA ARG A 57 -2.67 11.97 -12.86
C ARG A 57 -4.13 12.37 -12.89
N LEU A 58 -4.37 13.66 -13.17
CA LEU A 58 -5.71 14.24 -13.19
C LEU A 58 -6.40 14.16 -14.54
N ASN A 59 -5.67 13.82 -15.60
CA ASN A 59 -6.18 13.64 -16.95
C ASN A 59 -5.72 12.29 -17.50
N PRO A 60 -6.36 11.20 -17.09
CA PRO A 60 -5.91 9.85 -17.48
C PRO A 60 -5.97 9.59 -18.98
N GLU A 61 -6.75 10.33 -19.75
CA GLU A 61 -6.75 10.33 -21.21
C GLU A 61 -5.38 10.72 -21.81
N LYS A 62 -4.55 11.48 -21.07
CA LYS A 62 -3.19 11.83 -21.50
C LYS A 62 -2.15 10.72 -21.28
N LEU A 63 -2.57 9.61 -20.67
CA LEU A 63 -1.69 8.47 -20.45
C LEU A 63 -1.41 7.67 -21.72
N LEU A 64 -2.36 7.70 -22.66
CA LEU A 64 -2.27 7.06 -23.97
C LEU A 64 -2.99 7.95 -24.98
N PRO A 65 -2.37 8.36 -26.11
CA PRO A 65 -3.07 9.06 -27.19
C PRO A 65 -4.31 8.26 -27.64
N GLU A 66 -5.40 8.98 -27.92
CA GLU A 66 -6.68 8.40 -28.34
C GLU A 66 -7.30 7.40 -27.35
N ALA A 67 -6.91 7.47 -26.07
CA ALA A 67 -7.53 6.65 -25.03
C ALA A 67 -9.05 6.88 -25.00
N LYS A 68 -9.81 5.78 -24.90
CA LYS A 68 -11.28 5.79 -24.80
C LYS A 68 -11.78 5.20 -23.50
N THR A 69 -11.09 4.17 -22.98
CA THR A 69 -11.49 3.53 -21.74
C THR A 69 -10.30 3.16 -20.84
N ILE A 70 -10.58 3.02 -19.56
CA ILE A 70 -9.66 2.43 -18.58
C ILE A 70 -10.32 1.18 -18.01
N LEU A 71 -9.60 0.07 -18.12
CA LEU A 71 -9.95 -1.20 -17.51
C LEU A 71 -9.23 -1.31 -16.17
N VAL A 72 -9.94 -1.58 -15.09
CA VAL A 72 -9.38 -1.70 -13.74
C VAL A 72 -9.59 -3.11 -13.23
N PHE A 73 -8.51 -3.74 -12.83
CA PHE A 73 -8.47 -5.11 -12.35
C PHE A 73 -8.13 -5.13 -10.86
N ALA A 74 -8.89 -5.92 -10.09
CA ALA A 74 -8.63 -6.12 -8.67
C ALA A 74 -8.11 -7.53 -8.40
N MET A 75 -7.07 -7.63 -7.55
CA MET A 75 -6.45 -8.90 -7.15
C MET A 75 -6.33 -8.98 -5.63
N ASN A 76 -6.95 -10.00 -5.04
CA ASN A 76 -6.94 -10.20 -3.59
C ASN A 76 -5.55 -10.57 -3.07
N TYR A 77 -5.11 -9.88 -2.00
CA TYR A 77 -3.86 -10.20 -1.31
C TYR A 77 -4.05 -10.58 0.17
N TYR A 78 -5.28 -10.65 0.66
CA TYR A 78 -5.55 -10.93 2.07
C TYR A 78 -4.95 -12.26 2.51
N GLN A 79 -4.21 -12.21 3.60
CA GLN A 79 -3.74 -13.36 4.35
C GLN A 79 -3.68 -13.01 5.85
N PRO A 80 -3.80 -14.00 6.74
CA PRO A 80 -3.65 -13.75 8.17
C PRO A 80 -2.23 -13.29 8.50
N ASP A 81 -2.10 -12.53 9.59
CA ASP A 81 -0.78 -12.10 10.07
C ASP A 81 0.03 -13.33 10.52
N PRO A 82 1.31 -13.43 10.11
CA PRO A 82 2.23 -14.43 10.65
C PRO A 82 2.39 -14.25 12.17
N LYS A 83 2.54 -15.37 12.89
CA LYS A 83 2.83 -15.36 14.32
C LYS A 83 4.28 -14.93 14.56
N ARG A 84 4.49 -13.61 14.67
CA ARG A 84 5.79 -12.98 15.01
C ARG A 84 5.53 -11.77 15.90
N GLY A 85 6.48 -11.37 16.72
CA GLY A 85 6.33 -10.25 17.66
C GLY A 85 6.07 -8.88 17.00
N TYR A 86 6.36 -8.73 15.72
CA TYR A 86 6.22 -7.49 14.95
C TYR A 86 5.30 -7.65 13.74
N ARG A 87 4.78 -6.53 13.23
CA ARG A 87 3.84 -6.50 12.10
C ARG A 87 4.45 -5.88 10.86
N ILE A 88 4.06 -6.43 9.73
CA ILE A 88 4.29 -5.91 8.38
C ILE A 88 2.92 -5.77 7.72
N ALA A 89 2.66 -4.67 7.03
CA ALA A 89 1.43 -4.50 6.27
C ALA A 89 1.23 -5.68 5.30
N LYS A 90 0.02 -6.24 5.29
CA LYS A 90 -0.31 -7.50 4.59
C LYS A 90 0.06 -7.50 3.12
N TYR A 91 0.00 -6.34 2.47
CA TYR A 91 0.39 -6.22 1.06
C TYR A 91 1.87 -6.54 0.80
N ALA A 92 2.72 -6.41 1.83
CA ALA A 92 4.17 -6.60 1.74
C ALA A 92 4.67 -7.90 2.39
N LEU A 93 3.76 -8.76 2.86
CA LEU A 93 4.15 -10.02 3.50
C LEU A 93 4.86 -10.98 2.55
N GLY A 94 4.46 -11.01 1.29
CA GLY A 94 5.02 -11.90 0.27
C GLY A 94 6.00 -11.22 -0.69
N LYS A 95 6.08 -11.76 -1.88
CA LYS A 95 6.86 -11.19 -2.98
C LYS A 95 6.17 -9.98 -3.60
N ASP A 96 6.95 -9.17 -4.30
CA ASP A 96 6.51 -7.91 -4.89
C ASP A 96 5.40 -8.12 -5.93
N TYR A 97 4.26 -7.48 -5.70
CA TYR A 97 3.07 -7.57 -6.54
C TYR A 97 3.21 -6.83 -7.87
N HIS A 98 4.07 -5.79 -7.95
CA HIS A 98 4.22 -4.98 -9.15
C HIS A 98 4.56 -5.83 -10.38
N ALA A 99 5.62 -6.61 -10.28
CA ALA A 99 6.08 -7.45 -11.40
C ALA A 99 5.04 -8.51 -11.80
N LEU A 100 4.38 -9.12 -10.80
CA LEU A 100 3.34 -10.14 -11.03
C LEU A 100 2.16 -9.55 -11.78
N ILE A 101 1.58 -8.48 -11.25
CA ILE A 101 0.38 -7.85 -11.82
C ILE A 101 0.71 -7.26 -13.19
N TYR A 102 1.83 -6.55 -13.32
CA TYR A 102 2.25 -5.98 -14.62
C TYR A 102 2.40 -7.07 -15.70
N LYS A 103 3.04 -8.20 -15.38
CA LYS A 103 3.17 -9.35 -16.30
C LYS A 103 1.80 -9.89 -16.73
N ARG A 104 0.83 -9.94 -15.81
CA ARG A 104 -0.53 -10.41 -16.07
C ARG A 104 -1.31 -9.41 -16.94
N LEU A 105 -1.21 -8.12 -16.62
CA LEU A 105 -1.80 -7.05 -17.45
C LEU A 105 -1.23 -7.06 -18.89
N LYS A 106 0.08 -7.27 -19.07
CA LYS A 106 0.69 -7.40 -20.40
C LYS A 106 0.09 -8.54 -21.24
N LYS A 107 -0.32 -9.66 -20.60
CA LYS A 107 -1.04 -10.74 -21.31
C LYS A 107 -2.42 -10.29 -21.77
N LEU A 108 -3.14 -9.53 -20.95
CA LEU A 108 -4.43 -8.96 -21.30
C LEU A 108 -4.30 -7.88 -22.39
N CYS A 109 -3.26 -7.05 -22.34
CA CYS A 109 -2.95 -6.10 -23.40
C CYS A 109 -2.73 -6.81 -24.75
N ARG A 110 -1.95 -7.92 -24.75
CA ARG A 110 -1.74 -8.70 -25.98
C ARG A 110 -3.06 -9.24 -26.53
N PHE A 111 -3.90 -9.80 -25.66
CA PHE A 111 -5.23 -10.29 -26.05
C PHE A 111 -6.07 -9.17 -26.70
N LEU A 112 -6.10 -7.97 -26.12
CA LEU A 112 -6.82 -6.83 -26.69
C LEU A 112 -6.24 -6.40 -28.04
N LYS A 113 -4.91 -6.36 -28.17
CA LYS A 113 -4.26 -6.03 -29.44
C LYS A 113 -4.61 -7.02 -30.54
N GLU A 114 -4.63 -8.32 -30.23
CA GLU A 114 -4.93 -9.39 -31.18
C GLU A 114 -6.41 -9.42 -31.63
N ASN A 115 -7.34 -9.03 -30.75
CA ASN A 115 -8.79 -9.14 -31.01
C ASN A 115 -9.47 -7.83 -31.37
N CYS A 116 -8.90 -6.66 -31.01
CA CYS A 116 -9.48 -5.35 -31.29
C CYS A 116 -8.56 -4.48 -32.16
N GLY A 117 -7.28 -4.84 -32.32
CA GLY A 117 -6.30 -3.98 -32.99
C GLY A 117 -5.92 -2.72 -32.21
N SER A 118 -6.52 -2.50 -31.03
CA SER A 118 -6.37 -1.31 -30.20
C SER A 118 -5.01 -1.23 -29.53
N ASP A 119 -4.63 -0.04 -29.05
CA ASP A 119 -3.41 0.18 -28.25
C ASP A 119 -3.73 0.16 -26.76
N GLN A 120 -2.75 -0.28 -25.97
CA GLN A 120 -2.91 -0.42 -24.53
C GLN A 120 -1.65 -0.01 -23.78
N ARG A 121 -1.86 0.59 -22.59
CA ARG A 121 -0.79 0.90 -21.65
C ARG A 121 -1.17 0.43 -20.23
N PRO A 122 -0.48 -0.60 -19.72
CA PRO A 122 -0.73 -1.10 -18.35
C PRO A 122 0.02 -0.28 -17.31
N TYR A 123 -0.61 -0.13 -16.13
CA TYR A 123 -0.03 0.50 -14.93
C TYR A 123 -0.33 -0.33 -13.69
N VAL A 124 0.58 -0.28 -12.74
CA VAL A 124 0.47 -0.85 -11.40
C VAL A 124 1.20 0.09 -10.44
N ASP A 125 0.48 0.76 -9.55
CA ASP A 125 0.97 1.59 -8.46
C ASP A 125 1.95 2.72 -8.87
N THR A 126 3.06 2.38 -9.52
CA THR A 126 4.17 3.33 -9.80
C THR A 126 3.89 4.33 -10.95
N GLY A 127 2.77 4.17 -11.66
CA GLY A 127 2.37 5.07 -12.74
C GLY A 127 1.73 6.38 -12.25
N PRO A 128 1.63 7.42 -13.12
CA PRO A 128 0.89 8.64 -12.80
C PRO A 128 -0.63 8.40 -12.96
N VAL A 129 -1.16 7.45 -12.18
CA VAL A 129 -2.55 6.99 -12.20
C VAL A 129 -3.13 7.08 -10.80
N LEU A 130 -4.31 7.70 -10.67
CA LEU A 130 -5.07 7.69 -9.42
C LEU A 130 -5.95 6.43 -9.37
N GLU A 131 -5.35 5.27 -9.12
CA GLU A 131 -6.00 3.97 -9.27
C GLU A 131 -7.27 3.83 -8.42
N LYS A 132 -7.28 4.31 -7.17
CA LYS A 132 -8.45 4.17 -6.27
C LYS A 132 -9.67 4.99 -6.75
N PRO A 133 -9.56 6.28 -7.08
CA PRO A 133 -10.67 7.03 -7.68
C PRO A 133 -11.16 6.44 -9.00
N ILE A 134 -10.24 5.95 -9.85
CA ILE A 134 -10.61 5.30 -11.11
C ILE A 134 -11.32 3.97 -10.85
N ALA A 135 -10.88 3.17 -9.88
CA ALA A 135 -11.54 1.92 -9.50
C ALA A 135 -12.94 2.16 -8.93
N GLU A 136 -13.15 3.25 -8.17
CA GLU A 136 -14.47 3.68 -7.72
C GLU A 136 -15.36 4.04 -8.92
N ALA A 137 -14.88 4.85 -9.85
CA ALA A 137 -15.60 5.23 -11.05
C ALA A 137 -15.94 4.02 -11.93
N ALA A 138 -15.03 3.05 -12.00
CA ALA A 138 -15.19 1.79 -12.74
C ALA A 138 -16.07 0.76 -12.01
N GLY A 139 -16.67 1.10 -10.86
CA GLY A 139 -17.64 0.27 -10.16
C GLY A 139 -17.07 -0.90 -9.37
N LEU A 140 -15.77 -0.94 -9.08
CA LEU A 140 -15.17 -2.01 -8.27
C LEU A 140 -15.59 -1.94 -6.79
N GLY A 141 -15.91 -0.74 -6.32
CA GLY A 141 -16.27 -0.47 -4.94
C GLY A 141 -16.37 1.04 -4.72
N TRP A 142 -16.05 1.49 -3.51
CA TRP A 142 -16.01 2.92 -3.18
C TRP A 142 -14.74 3.25 -2.42
N GLN A 143 -14.27 4.47 -2.55
CA GLN A 143 -13.19 4.98 -1.71
C GLN A 143 -13.76 5.34 -0.34
N GLY A 144 -13.48 4.50 0.66
CA GLY A 144 -14.01 4.66 2.01
C GLY A 144 -13.41 5.86 2.77
N LYS A 145 -13.94 6.13 3.97
CA LYS A 145 -13.48 7.23 4.85
C LYS A 145 -11.98 7.15 5.20
N SER A 146 -11.38 5.96 5.12
CA SER A 146 -9.92 5.74 5.27
C SER A 146 -9.11 6.07 4.02
N THR A 147 -9.73 6.55 2.95
CA THR A 147 -9.14 6.77 1.61
C THR A 147 -8.70 5.48 0.87
N ILE A 148 -9.06 4.31 1.39
CA ILE A 148 -8.79 3.00 0.78
C ILE A 148 -10.02 2.55 0.00
N LEU A 149 -9.79 1.83 -1.12
CA LEU A 149 -10.90 1.19 -1.85
C LEU A 149 -11.51 0.08 -0.99
N VAL A 150 -12.84 0.06 -0.91
CA VAL A 150 -13.62 -0.96 -0.21
C VAL A 150 -14.52 -1.67 -1.21
N GLU A 151 -14.42 -2.99 -1.30
CA GLU A 151 -15.28 -3.82 -2.14
C GLU A 151 -16.37 -4.50 -1.30
N LYS A 152 -17.62 -4.43 -1.76
CA LYS A 152 -18.81 -4.86 -1.00
C LYS A 152 -18.74 -6.29 -0.43
N HIS A 153 -18.11 -7.23 -1.14
CA HIS A 153 -18.05 -8.65 -0.74
C HIS A 153 -16.63 -9.17 -0.54
N ARG A 154 -15.63 -8.25 -0.37
CA ARG A 154 -14.22 -8.60 -0.21
C ARG A 154 -13.46 -7.71 0.77
N GLY A 155 -14.02 -6.55 1.14
CA GLY A 155 -13.37 -5.63 2.06
C GLY A 155 -12.30 -4.78 1.39
N THR A 156 -11.15 -4.60 2.06
CA THR A 156 -10.14 -3.60 1.73
C THR A 156 -8.85 -4.20 1.12
N TRP A 157 -8.81 -5.50 0.85
CA TRP A 157 -7.59 -6.26 0.61
C TRP A 157 -7.33 -6.55 -0.86
N SER A 158 -7.40 -5.51 -1.70
CA SER A 158 -7.20 -5.67 -3.14
C SER A 158 -6.07 -4.80 -3.66
N PHE A 159 -5.14 -5.42 -4.39
CA PHE A 159 -4.27 -4.72 -5.32
C PHE A 159 -5.06 -4.30 -6.53
N LEU A 160 -4.67 -3.17 -7.12
CA LEU A 160 -5.22 -2.66 -8.37
C LEU A 160 -4.19 -2.73 -9.48
N GLY A 161 -4.67 -2.93 -10.69
CA GLY A 161 -3.91 -2.76 -11.89
C GLY A 161 -4.81 -2.17 -12.96
N THR A 162 -4.29 -1.30 -13.81
CA THR A 162 -5.08 -0.59 -14.82
C THR A 162 -4.51 -0.82 -16.21
N ILE A 163 -5.39 -0.86 -17.20
CA ILE A 163 -5.04 -0.81 -18.63
C ILE A 163 -5.78 0.38 -19.23
N VAL A 164 -5.05 1.38 -19.68
CA VAL A 164 -5.59 2.45 -20.54
C VAL A 164 -5.61 1.94 -21.95
N THR A 165 -6.72 2.07 -22.67
CA THR A 165 -6.88 1.51 -24.03
C THR A 165 -7.59 2.48 -24.98
N THR A 166 -7.24 2.38 -26.27
CA THR A 166 -7.95 3.05 -27.37
C THR A 166 -9.23 2.31 -27.79
N GLU A 167 -9.49 1.11 -27.22
CA GLU A 167 -10.75 0.41 -27.41
C GLU A 167 -11.85 1.08 -26.60
N ALA A 168 -13.04 1.17 -27.19
CA ALA A 168 -14.23 1.67 -26.54
C ALA A 168 -15.00 0.50 -25.90
N PHE A 169 -15.16 0.53 -24.59
CA PHE A 169 -16.02 -0.39 -23.84
C PHE A 169 -17.03 0.40 -23.03
N VAL A 170 -18.23 -0.12 -22.91
CA VAL A 170 -19.28 0.50 -22.10
C VAL A 170 -18.88 0.51 -20.61
N SER A 171 -18.97 1.69 -19.99
CA SER A 171 -18.64 1.87 -18.57
C SER A 171 -19.47 0.96 -17.67
N SER A 172 -18.81 0.43 -16.64
CA SER A 172 -19.48 -0.23 -15.53
C SER A 172 -20.29 0.79 -14.72
N LYS A 173 -21.37 0.34 -14.10
CA LYS A 173 -22.16 1.20 -13.21
C LYS A 173 -21.37 1.49 -11.93
N LYS A 174 -21.14 2.76 -11.64
CA LYS A 174 -20.54 3.20 -10.37
C LYS A 174 -21.42 2.75 -9.19
N GLY A 175 -20.77 2.21 -8.15
CA GLY A 175 -21.42 1.83 -6.90
C GLY A 175 -21.64 3.02 -5.97
N ASN A 176 -22.43 2.79 -4.91
CA ASN A 176 -22.63 3.76 -3.84
C ASN A 176 -21.58 3.60 -2.73
N ASP A 177 -21.36 4.66 -1.98
CA ASP A 177 -20.61 4.60 -0.73
C ASP A 177 -21.47 3.93 0.37
N HIS A 178 -20.88 2.97 1.07
CA HIS A 178 -21.55 2.24 2.16
C HIS A 178 -20.84 2.44 3.51
N CYS A 179 -20.03 3.49 3.68
CA CYS A 179 -19.44 3.82 4.98
C CYS A 179 -20.48 4.33 5.98
N GLY A 180 -21.55 4.98 5.52
CA GLY A 180 -22.63 5.49 6.36
C GLY A 180 -22.10 6.32 7.54
N THR A 181 -22.59 6.04 8.75
CA THR A 181 -22.16 6.72 10.00
C THR A 181 -20.88 6.13 10.62
N CYS A 182 -20.37 5.01 10.10
CA CYS A 182 -19.17 4.34 10.67
C CYS A 182 -17.92 5.24 10.65
N THR A 183 -17.20 5.29 11.77
CA THR A 183 -15.95 6.05 11.96
C THR A 183 -14.77 5.20 12.43
N GLN A 184 -14.92 3.88 12.50
CA GLN A 184 -13.93 2.97 13.10
C GLN A 184 -12.50 3.18 12.59
N CYS A 185 -12.32 3.39 11.27
CA CYS A 185 -10.99 3.64 10.69
C CYS A 185 -10.38 4.99 11.12
N ILE A 186 -11.22 5.98 11.42
CA ILE A 186 -10.78 7.30 11.93
C ILE A 186 -10.37 7.17 13.39
N ASP A 187 -11.25 6.55 14.20
CA ASP A 187 -11.09 6.45 15.65
C ASP A 187 -9.88 5.59 16.03
N CYS A 188 -9.64 4.49 15.30
CA CYS A 188 -8.52 3.57 15.56
C CYS A 188 -7.16 4.07 15.06
N CYS A 189 -7.10 5.17 14.27
CA CYS A 189 -5.83 5.64 13.72
C CYS A 189 -4.88 6.11 14.83
N PRO A 190 -3.73 5.43 15.10
CA PRO A 190 -2.91 5.71 16.28
C PRO A 190 -2.29 7.11 16.25
N THR A 191 -2.06 7.67 15.06
CA THR A 191 -1.43 8.97 14.86
C THR A 191 -2.43 10.04 14.41
N LYS A 192 -3.73 9.72 14.38
CA LYS A 192 -4.78 10.63 13.86
C LYS A 192 -4.47 11.16 12.46
N ALA A 193 -3.85 10.33 11.62
CA ALA A 193 -3.52 10.68 10.24
C ALA A 193 -4.76 10.84 9.35
N ILE A 194 -5.86 10.12 9.65
CA ILE A 194 -7.17 10.34 9.01
C ILE A 194 -7.82 11.51 9.74
N THR A 195 -7.70 12.71 9.17
CA THR A 195 -8.07 13.97 9.83
C THR A 195 -9.58 14.25 9.78
N ALA A 196 -10.26 13.69 8.80
CA ALA A 196 -11.71 13.73 8.62
C ALA A 196 -12.12 12.60 7.67
N PRO A 197 -13.43 12.30 7.52
CA PRO A 197 -13.89 11.36 6.51
C PRO A 197 -13.31 11.70 5.13
N TYR A 198 -12.67 10.69 4.49
CA TYR A 198 -12.04 10.80 3.16
C TYR A 198 -10.81 11.72 3.09
N GLN A 199 -10.27 12.14 4.24
CA GLN A 199 -9.10 13.03 4.30
C GLN A 199 -7.96 12.36 5.07
N LEU A 200 -6.77 12.37 4.48
CA LEU A 200 -5.56 11.78 5.05
C LEU A 200 -4.41 12.78 5.00
N ASP A 201 -3.81 13.06 6.15
CA ASP A 201 -2.48 13.68 6.23
C ASP A 201 -1.44 12.55 6.23
N ALA A 202 -0.83 12.29 5.07
CA ALA A 202 0.13 11.19 4.96
C ALA A 202 1.37 11.42 5.82
N SER A 203 1.75 12.67 6.10
CA SER A 203 2.92 13.00 6.94
C SER A 203 2.83 12.43 8.37
N LYS A 204 1.61 12.17 8.85
CA LYS A 204 1.32 11.54 10.14
C LYS A 204 1.12 10.02 10.04
N CYS A 205 0.88 9.48 8.84
CA CYS A 205 0.52 8.08 8.66
C CYS A 205 1.71 7.15 8.97
N ILE A 206 1.49 6.14 9.81
CA ILE A 206 2.53 5.14 10.14
C ILE A 206 3.06 4.44 8.88
N ALA A 207 2.21 4.19 7.87
CA ALA A 207 2.67 3.64 6.61
C ALA A 207 3.68 4.58 5.92
N TYR A 208 3.39 5.87 5.85
CA TYR A 208 4.35 6.85 5.32
C TYR A 208 5.63 6.90 6.17
N LEU A 209 5.51 7.00 7.49
CA LEU A 209 6.65 7.11 8.41
C LEU A 209 7.61 5.91 8.31
N THR A 210 7.06 4.71 8.14
CA THR A 210 7.85 3.47 8.09
C THR A 210 8.28 3.08 6.67
N ILE A 211 7.69 3.65 5.60
CA ILE A 211 8.00 3.29 4.21
C ILE A 211 8.67 4.43 3.45
N GLU A 212 8.10 5.64 3.48
CA GLU A 212 8.52 6.74 2.60
C GLU A 212 9.45 7.72 3.29
N HIS A 213 9.22 8.01 4.57
CA HIS A 213 10.00 8.97 5.34
C HIS A 213 11.46 8.54 5.49
N LYS A 214 12.40 9.41 5.06
CA LYS A 214 13.83 9.08 5.02
C LYS A 214 14.58 9.47 6.28
N GLY A 215 14.09 10.46 7.04
CA GLY A 215 14.72 10.98 8.24
C GLY A 215 14.42 10.16 9.51
N ALA A 216 14.78 10.71 10.66
CA ALA A 216 14.36 10.20 11.95
C ALA A 216 12.84 10.28 12.08
N ILE A 217 12.21 9.25 12.65
CA ILE A 217 10.77 9.29 12.91
C ILE A 217 10.52 10.30 14.05
N PRO A 218 9.60 11.28 13.86
CA PRO A 218 9.35 12.30 14.88
C PRO A 218 8.96 11.67 16.22
N HIS A 219 9.51 12.18 17.32
CA HIS A 219 9.34 11.64 18.67
C HIS A 219 7.87 11.38 19.03
N GLN A 220 6.99 12.31 18.69
CA GLN A 220 5.55 12.23 18.97
C GLN A 220 4.82 11.04 18.34
N TYR A 221 5.41 10.38 17.33
CA TYR A 221 4.80 9.24 16.67
C TYR A 221 5.46 7.89 17.00
N ARG A 222 6.61 7.89 17.71
CA ARG A 222 7.40 6.67 17.94
C ARG A 222 6.63 5.60 18.70
N GLU A 223 5.97 5.96 19.77
CA GLU A 223 5.13 5.03 20.55
C GLU A 223 3.94 4.53 19.74
N ALA A 224 3.30 5.43 19.00
CA ALA A 224 2.14 5.10 18.15
C ALA A 224 2.48 4.11 17.01
N VAL A 225 3.74 4.01 16.58
CA VAL A 225 4.19 2.98 15.63
C VAL A 225 3.99 1.58 16.22
N GLY A 226 4.12 1.41 17.53
CA GLY A 226 3.93 0.13 18.20
C GLY A 226 4.86 -0.94 17.65
N ASN A 227 4.32 -2.08 17.24
CA ASN A 227 5.10 -3.20 16.72
C ASN A 227 5.18 -3.24 15.17
N ARG A 228 4.91 -2.15 14.46
CA ARG A 228 4.85 -2.10 12.98
C ARG A 228 6.20 -1.72 12.38
N ILE A 229 6.92 -2.72 11.84
CA ILE A 229 8.22 -2.48 11.20
C ILE A 229 8.09 -1.91 9.78
N PHE A 230 6.99 -2.21 9.07
CA PHE A 230 6.75 -1.81 7.69
C PHE A 230 5.26 -1.64 7.40
N GLY A 231 4.83 -0.43 7.09
CA GLY A 231 3.44 -0.13 6.79
C GLY A 231 2.52 -0.22 8.00
N CYS A 232 1.24 -0.07 7.77
CA CYS A 232 0.20 -0.10 8.81
C CYS A 232 -1.14 -0.47 8.18
N ASP A 233 -1.80 -1.49 8.73
CA ASP A 233 -3.12 -1.94 8.27
C ASP A 233 -4.23 -1.59 9.28
N THR A 234 -3.96 -0.78 10.31
CA THR A 234 -4.93 -0.56 11.40
C THR A 234 -6.29 -0.08 10.89
N CYS A 235 -6.32 0.88 9.97
CA CYS A 235 -7.58 1.38 9.40
C CYS A 235 -8.25 0.38 8.43
N LEU A 236 -7.48 -0.57 7.88
CA LEU A 236 -8.01 -1.65 7.06
C LEU A 236 -8.58 -2.74 7.97
N ASP A 237 -7.80 -3.21 8.96
CA ASP A 237 -8.17 -4.31 9.86
C ASP A 237 -9.53 -4.10 10.54
N VAL A 238 -9.85 -2.86 10.94
CA VAL A 238 -11.12 -2.55 11.65
C VAL A 238 -12.31 -2.34 10.73
N CYS A 239 -12.12 -2.35 9.41
CA CYS A 239 -13.22 -2.11 8.48
C CYS A 239 -14.27 -3.23 8.55
N PRO A 240 -15.54 -2.92 8.86
CA PRO A 240 -16.59 -3.94 8.99
C PRO A 240 -16.81 -4.75 7.71
N TRP A 241 -16.46 -4.21 6.56
CA TRP A 241 -16.58 -4.87 5.28
C TRP A 241 -15.59 -6.03 5.11
N ASN A 242 -14.55 -6.11 5.95
CA ASN A 242 -13.60 -7.23 5.97
C ASN A 242 -14.18 -8.54 6.49
N LYS A 243 -15.38 -8.54 7.06
CA LYS A 243 -16.07 -9.80 7.44
C LYS A 243 -16.27 -10.76 6.26
N TRP A 244 -16.21 -10.26 5.02
CA TRP A 244 -16.28 -11.07 3.81
C TRP A 244 -14.90 -11.30 3.15
N ALA A 245 -13.81 -10.87 3.80
CA ALA A 245 -12.46 -11.07 3.27
C ALA A 245 -12.17 -12.57 3.10
N LYS A 246 -11.60 -12.93 1.97
CA LYS A 246 -11.22 -14.32 1.66
C LYS A 246 -9.72 -14.41 1.59
N ILE A 247 -9.13 -15.45 2.16
CA ILE A 247 -7.69 -15.69 2.06
C ILE A 247 -7.32 -15.83 0.57
N THR A 248 -6.25 -15.14 0.17
CA THR A 248 -5.71 -15.24 -1.19
C THR A 248 -5.23 -16.66 -1.51
N ARG A 249 -5.46 -17.10 -2.74
CA ARG A 249 -4.90 -18.34 -3.28
C ARG A 249 -3.61 -18.11 -4.06
N GLU A 250 -3.18 -16.86 -4.17
CA GLU A 250 -1.97 -16.49 -4.92
C GLU A 250 -0.71 -16.81 -4.12
N GLY A 251 0.02 -17.86 -4.53
CA GLY A 251 1.23 -18.31 -3.85
C GLY A 251 2.35 -17.27 -3.82
N HIS A 252 2.35 -16.31 -4.76
CA HIS A 252 3.30 -15.20 -4.80
C HIS A 252 3.20 -14.29 -3.57
N PHE A 253 2.01 -14.22 -2.97
CA PHE A 253 1.75 -13.38 -1.78
C PHE A 253 1.97 -14.11 -0.46
N LYS A 254 2.31 -15.41 -0.48
CA LYS A 254 2.61 -16.15 0.74
C LYS A 254 3.69 -15.42 1.56
N ALA A 255 3.41 -15.25 2.86
CA ALA A 255 4.30 -14.54 3.76
C ALA A 255 5.72 -15.11 3.74
N LEU A 256 6.70 -14.20 3.64
CA LEU A 256 8.11 -14.54 3.77
C LEU A 256 8.41 -14.93 5.22
N ASP A 257 9.30 -15.89 5.38
CA ASP A 257 9.87 -16.21 6.68
C ASP A 257 10.98 -15.21 6.99
N LEU A 258 10.71 -14.33 7.96
CA LEU A 258 11.64 -13.29 8.39
C LEU A 258 11.99 -13.52 9.86
N PRO A 259 13.25 -13.33 10.25
CA PRO A 259 13.73 -13.56 11.61
C PRO A 259 13.20 -12.51 12.59
N ASN A 260 13.61 -12.61 13.85
CA ASN A 260 13.30 -11.61 14.86
C ASN A 260 13.96 -10.25 14.58
N LEU A 261 13.61 -9.24 15.36
CA LEU A 261 14.08 -7.86 15.15
C LEU A 261 15.58 -7.70 15.45
N THR A 262 16.11 -8.43 16.43
CA THR A 262 17.52 -8.38 16.79
C THR A 262 18.40 -8.92 15.66
N ASP A 263 17.98 -10.01 15.02
CA ASP A 263 18.68 -10.54 13.84
C ASP A 263 18.66 -9.58 12.67
N ILE A 264 17.52 -8.89 12.45
CA ILE A 264 17.40 -7.86 11.38
C ILE A 264 18.38 -6.71 11.65
N LEU A 265 18.59 -6.31 12.90
CA LEU A 265 19.55 -5.26 13.26
C LEU A 265 21.01 -5.67 12.96
N ASP A 266 21.30 -6.96 13.04
CA ASP A 266 22.63 -7.52 12.75
C ASP A 266 22.85 -7.85 11.25
N TRP A 267 21.88 -7.53 10.36
CA TRP A 267 22.07 -7.76 8.93
C TRP A 267 23.11 -6.81 8.33
N ASP A 268 23.87 -7.34 7.39
CA ASP A 268 24.61 -6.61 6.39
C ASP A 268 23.80 -6.51 5.07
N GLU A 269 24.35 -5.82 4.07
CA GLU A 269 23.73 -5.71 2.75
C GLU A 269 23.55 -7.07 2.06
N GLY A 270 24.42 -8.05 2.30
CA GLY A 270 24.32 -9.41 1.77
C GLY A 270 23.10 -10.13 2.30
N LYS A 271 22.94 -10.16 3.64
CA LYS A 271 21.77 -10.75 4.32
C LYS A 271 20.48 -10.03 3.92
N PHE A 272 20.48 -8.68 3.92
CA PHE A 272 19.36 -7.88 3.49
C PHE A 272 18.89 -8.24 2.07
N ASN A 273 19.83 -8.29 1.11
CA ASN A 273 19.53 -8.65 -0.27
C ASN A 273 19.02 -10.09 -0.42
N LYS A 274 19.57 -11.03 0.34
CA LYS A 274 19.17 -12.45 0.33
C LYS A 274 17.76 -12.63 0.86
N HIS A 275 17.45 -12.11 2.06
CA HIS A 275 16.16 -12.34 2.73
C HIS A 275 15.01 -11.56 2.08
N LEU A 276 15.29 -10.38 1.51
CA LEU A 276 14.28 -9.52 0.90
C LEU A 276 14.31 -9.53 -0.64
N SER A 277 14.94 -10.54 -1.25
CA SER A 277 14.92 -10.67 -2.71
C SER A 277 13.48 -10.78 -3.22
N GLY A 278 13.10 -9.85 -4.11
CA GLY A 278 11.75 -9.79 -4.66
C GLY A 278 10.66 -9.40 -3.67
N SER A 279 10.99 -8.81 -2.51
CA SER A 279 10.03 -8.28 -1.54
C SER A 279 9.82 -6.77 -1.72
N PRO A 280 8.60 -6.24 -1.53
CA PRO A 280 8.35 -4.79 -1.51
C PRO A 280 9.14 -4.07 -0.40
N ILE A 281 9.48 -4.77 0.69
CA ILE A 281 10.24 -4.22 1.82
C ILE A 281 11.64 -3.76 1.38
N LYS A 282 12.19 -4.35 0.33
CA LYS A 282 13.52 -3.99 -0.20
C LYS A 282 13.65 -2.51 -0.57
N ARG A 283 12.56 -1.82 -0.87
CA ARG A 283 12.54 -0.37 -1.16
C ARG A 283 13.04 0.50 0.02
N LEU A 284 13.00 -0.03 1.25
CA LEU A 284 13.49 0.70 2.43
C LEU A 284 15.01 0.92 2.40
N LYS A 285 15.77 0.02 1.76
CA LYS A 285 17.19 -0.13 1.98
C LYS A 285 17.51 -0.52 3.43
N LEU A 286 18.71 -1.01 3.70
CA LEU A 286 19.08 -1.62 4.98
C LEU A 286 18.94 -0.65 6.17
N ASN A 287 19.49 0.57 6.06
CA ASN A 287 19.50 1.51 7.20
C ASN A 287 18.11 1.91 7.66
N ARG A 288 17.17 2.14 6.73
CA ARG A 288 15.79 2.45 7.12
C ARG A 288 15.06 1.26 7.73
N LEU A 289 15.34 0.04 7.26
CA LEU A 289 14.79 -1.16 7.88
C LEU A 289 15.31 -1.32 9.31
N LYS A 290 16.63 -1.12 9.53
CA LYS A 290 17.25 -1.12 10.87
C LYS A 290 16.67 -0.02 11.77
N ARG A 291 16.48 1.21 11.24
CA ARG A 291 15.79 2.28 11.97
C ARG A 291 14.42 1.83 12.49
N ASN A 292 13.63 1.23 11.62
CA ASN A 292 12.30 0.76 11.99
C ASN A 292 12.36 -0.42 12.99
N ALA A 293 13.29 -1.35 12.82
CA ALA A 293 13.48 -2.47 13.72
C ALA A 293 13.90 -1.99 15.12
N ALA A 294 14.85 -1.04 15.22
CA ALA A 294 15.25 -0.42 16.47
C ALA A 294 14.07 0.29 17.15
N LEU A 295 13.28 1.07 16.38
CA LEU A 295 12.08 1.73 16.90
C LEU A 295 11.09 0.72 17.49
N VAL A 296 10.81 -0.35 16.77
CA VAL A 296 9.88 -1.39 17.23
C VAL A 296 10.41 -2.06 18.50
N LEU A 297 11.70 -2.39 18.58
CA LEU A 297 12.30 -2.88 19.83
C LEU A 297 12.16 -1.87 20.97
N GLY A 298 12.31 -0.57 20.71
CA GLY A 298 12.02 0.47 21.70
C GLY A 298 10.61 0.36 22.28
N ASN A 299 9.63 0.00 21.44
CA ASN A 299 8.23 -0.11 21.85
C ASN A 299 7.88 -1.44 22.55
N ILE A 300 8.43 -2.57 22.11
CA ILE A 300 7.99 -3.90 22.56
C ILE A 300 9.11 -4.77 23.16
N GLY A 301 10.37 -4.32 23.08
CA GLY A 301 11.54 -5.06 23.56
C GLY A 301 11.68 -5.01 25.06
N THR A 302 12.60 -5.83 25.57
CA THR A 302 12.93 -6.01 27.00
C THR A 302 14.39 -5.65 27.27
N LEU A 303 14.83 -5.78 28.53
CA LEU A 303 16.23 -5.56 28.91
C LEU A 303 17.20 -6.47 28.14
N GLU A 304 16.74 -7.64 27.70
CA GLU A 304 17.55 -8.60 26.92
C GLU A 304 17.94 -8.05 25.54
N ASP A 305 17.19 -7.09 25.00
CA ASP A 305 17.46 -6.48 23.70
C ASP A 305 18.48 -5.33 23.75
N LEU A 306 18.80 -4.84 24.98
CA LEU A 306 19.71 -3.71 25.16
C LEU A 306 21.11 -3.91 24.58
N PRO A 307 21.76 -5.10 24.66
CA PRO A 307 23.07 -5.31 24.06
C PRO A 307 23.07 -5.08 22.54
N THR A 308 22.02 -5.53 21.85
CA THR A 308 21.87 -5.30 20.40
C THR A 308 21.64 -3.83 20.07
N LEU A 309 20.76 -3.14 20.81
CA LEU A 309 20.53 -1.70 20.63
C LEU A 309 21.76 -0.86 20.91
N LYS A 310 22.61 -1.23 21.87
CA LYS A 310 23.89 -0.56 22.12
C LYS A 310 24.88 -0.70 20.95
N ARG A 311 24.89 -1.87 20.27
CA ARG A 311 25.70 -2.01 19.04
C ARG A 311 25.20 -1.10 17.92
N VAL A 312 23.87 -0.93 17.79
CA VAL A 312 23.26 -0.01 16.81
C VAL A 312 23.53 1.45 17.18
N GLU A 313 23.51 1.80 18.47
CA GLU A 313 23.88 3.14 18.98
C GLU A 313 25.32 3.54 18.61
N ALA A 314 26.22 2.59 18.48
CA ALA A 314 27.60 2.81 18.04
C ALA A 314 27.72 3.04 16.51
N SER A 315 26.63 3.02 15.74
CA SER A 315 26.63 3.27 14.31
C SER A 315 27.09 4.67 13.97
N GLU A 316 27.77 4.81 12.84
CA GLU A 316 28.11 6.11 12.24
C GLU A 316 26.91 6.84 11.64
N ASP A 317 25.83 6.11 11.32
CA ASP A 317 24.58 6.70 10.83
C ASP A 317 23.85 7.44 11.97
N PRO A 318 23.74 8.78 11.89
CA PRO A 318 23.19 9.58 12.99
C PRO A 318 21.71 9.27 13.26
N ILE A 319 20.96 8.83 12.25
CA ILE A 319 19.54 8.47 12.39
C ILE A 319 19.41 7.15 13.16
N LEU A 320 20.27 6.16 12.83
CA LEU A 320 20.28 4.89 13.54
C LEU A 320 20.74 5.06 14.99
N LYS A 321 21.79 5.85 15.22
CA LYS A 321 22.30 6.16 16.55
C LYS A 321 21.24 6.80 17.43
N GLU A 322 20.61 7.85 16.93
CA GLU A 322 19.55 8.58 17.68
C GLU A 322 18.32 7.67 17.92
N GLN A 323 17.94 6.85 16.96
CA GLN A 323 16.83 5.92 17.12
C GLN A 323 17.14 4.84 18.17
N ALA A 324 18.35 4.29 18.17
CA ALA A 324 18.77 3.29 19.15
C ALA A 324 18.81 3.88 20.56
N GLN A 325 19.32 5.09 20.72
CA GLN A 325 19.35 5.82 21.98
C GLN A 325 17.93 6.00 22.55
N TRP A 326 16.99 6.46 21.72
CA TRP A 326 15.59 6.57 22.13
C TRP A 326 15.03 5.21 22.57
N SER A 327 15.30 4.14 21.83
CA SER A 327 14.78 2.81 22.11
C SER A 327 15.33 2.23 23.40
N ILE A 328 16.62 2.44 23.68
CA ILE A 328 17.25 2.07 24.95
C ILE A 328 16.57 2.78 26.13
N ASN A 329 16.33 4.10 25.99
CA ASN A 329 15.68 4.88 27.03
C ASN A 329 14.22 4.45 27.24
N ALA A 330 13.50 4.17 26.19
CA ALA A 330 12.12 3.70 26.25
C ALA A 330 11.98 2.35 26.97
N ILE A 331 12.88 1.39 26.69
CA ILE A 331 12.91 0.11 27.42
C ILE A 331 13.21 0.32 28.89
N LYS A 332 14.26 1.09 29.21
CA LYS A 332 14.66 1.35 30.59
C LYS A 332 13.59 2.08 31.41
N SER A 333 12.83 2.97 30.79
CA SER A 333 11.73 3.69 31.45
C SER A 333 10.61 2.72 31.82
N ARG A 334 10.17 1.88 30.86
CA ARG A 334 9.12 0.89 31.12
C ARG A 334 9.45 -0.07 32.27
N GLU A 335 10.70 -0.52 32.36
CA GLU A 335 11.11 -1.44 33.42
C GLU A 335 11.13 -0.77 34.80
N LYS A 336 11.38 0.55 34.86
CA LYS A 336 11.32 1.30 36.14
C LYS A 336 9.90 1.47 36.65
N ASP A 337 8.91 1.53 35.77
CA ASP A 337 7.49 1.69 36.14
C ASP A 337 6.89 0.37 36.69
N PHE A 338 7.61 -0.76 36.58
CA PHE A 338 7.22 -2.07 37.12
C PHE A 338 7.80 -2.37 38.51
N PHE A 339 8.67 -1.50 39.06
CA PHE A 339 9.25 -1.61 40.43
C PHE A 339 8.87 -0.38 41.27
#